data_35a3902b6cbf640157697ca392fb1752
#
_entry.id   35a3902b6cbf640157697ca392fb1752
#
_cell.length_a   1.000
_cell.length_b   1.000
_cell.length_c   1.000
_cell.angle_alpha   90.00
_cell.angle_beta   90.00
_cell.angle_gamma   90.00
#
_symmetry.space_group_name_H-M   'P 1'
#
loop_
_entity.id
_entity.type
_entity.pdbx_description
1 polymer ?
#
loop_
_entity_poly.entity_id
_entity_poly.type
_entity_poly.pdbx_seq_one_letter_code
_entity_poly.pdbx_strand_id
1 'polypeptide(L)'
;MPIVTYGNYGFALLMVPTAAADYLEYERFKLIDELAPFIDSGKCKVFSVNSINTESWLNKQMEGSHKAIRQNQFNEYIYNEVVPFIKNATSWDTPIFITGASFGALHSMNLFLKRPDLINGAIAMSGVYDLTEYTDGYYDEQVYYNSPIHYIPNLTDHYVLEQIRRGKLIIATGQGSY
;
A
#
# COMPACT_ATOMS: atom_id res chain seq x y z
N MET A 1 -0.16 -2.57 15.16
CA MET A 1 0.02 -3.84 14.37
C MET A 1 1.51 -4.15 14.32
N PRO A 2 1.95 -5.42 14.20
CA PRO A 2 3.37 -5.76 14.08
C PRO A 2 3.95 -5.26 12.76
N ILE A 3 5.25 -4.91 12.80
CA ILE A 3 6.07 -4.52 11.64
C ILE A 3 7.37 -5.31 11.73
N VAL A 4 7.78 -5.93 10.64
CA VAL A 4 9.12 -6.51 10.52
C VAL A 4 9.99 -5.63 9.64
N THR A 5 11.28 -5.56 9.95
CA THR A 5 12.25 -4.75 9.20
C THR A 5 13.43 -5.59 8.75
N TYR A 6 13.92 -5.34 7.52
CA TYR A 6 15.09 -5.97 6.94
C TYR A 6 16.05 -4.90 6.43
N GLY A 7 17.33 -5.04 6.76
CA GLY A 7 18.38 -4.08 6.38
C GLY A 7 18.50 -2.88 7.32
N ASN A 8 19.51 -2.05 7.06
CA ASN A 8 19.87 -0.94 7.93
C ASN A 8 19.84 0.43 7.25
N TYR A 9 20.08 0.49 5.95
CA TYR A 9 20.28 1.73 5.19
C TYR A 9 19.52 1.73 3.86
N GLY A 10 19.49 2.88 3.21
CA GLY A 10 18.91 3.11 1.89
C GLY A 10 17.52 3.72 1.95
N PHE A 11 16.84 3.77 0.81
CA PHE A 11 15.45 4.20 0.79
C PHE A 11 14.54 3.21 1.54
N ALA A 12 13.45 3.70 2.09
CA ALA A 12 12.48 2.84 2.76
C ALA A 12 11.53 2.19 1.73
N LEU A 13 11.41 0.86 1.78
CA LEU A 13 10.44 0.09 1.00
C LEU A 13 9.39 -0.49 1.95
N LEU A 14 8.20 0.11 1.97
CA LEU A 14 7.06 -0.39 2.73
C LEU A 14 6.31 -1.46 1.93
N MET A 15 6.23 -2.67 2.45
CA MET A 15 5.53 -3.78 1.84
C MET A 15 4.17 -4.01 2.49
N VAL A 16 3.13 -4.02 1.67
CA VAL A 16 1.75 -4.34 2.09
C VAL A 16 1.38 -5.70 1.50
N PRO A 17 1.01 -6.68 2.34
CA PRO A 17 0.76 -8.04 1.88
C PRO A 17 -0.50 -8.16 1.01
N THR A 18 -0.66 -9.33 0.39
CA THR A 18 -1.83 -9.67 -0.41
C THR A 18 -3.07 -9.83 0.47
N ALA A 19 -4.12 -10.43 -0.04
CA ALA A 19 -5.45 -10.61 0.55
C ALA A 19 -5.48 -10.72 2.10
N ALA A 20 -5.33 -11.93 2.63
CA ALA A 20 -5.45 -12.24 4.06
C ALA A 20 -4.10 -12.56 4.73
N ALA A 21 -3.03 -12.10 4.15
CA ALA A 21 -1.67 -12.42 4.58
C ALA A 21 -1.16 -11.50 5.70
N ASP A 22 -0.12 -11.92 6.37
CA ASP A 22 0.56 -11.19 7.42
C ASP A 22 1.89 -10.55 6.95
N TYR A 23 2.53 -9.84 7.85
CA TYR A 23 3.80 -9.13 7.63
C TYR A 23 4.99 -10.02 7.24
N LEU A 24 4.89 -11.36 7.32
CA LEU A 24 5.93 -12.32 6.90
C LEU A 24 5.65 -12.93 5.52
N GLU A 25 4.60 -12.52 4.83
CA GLU A 25 4.23 -13.12 3.54
C GLU A 25 5.39 -13.06 2.55
N TYR A 26 5.97 -11.89 2.34
CA TYR A 26 7.03 -11.70 1.35
C TYR A 26 8.34 -12.42 1.70
N GLU A 27 8.58 -12.71 2.98
CA GLU A 27 9.67 -13.59 3.42
C GLU A 27 9.35 -15.06 3.04
N ARG A 28 8.14 -15.53 3.36
CA ARG A 28 7.70 -16.90 3.00
C ARG A 28 7.71 -17.17 1.50
N PHE A 29 7.38 -16.15 0.69
CA PHE A 29 7.43 -16.24 -0.77
C PHE A 29 8.80 -15.88 -1.37
N LYS A 30 9.84 -15.77 -0.54
CA LYS A 30 11.23 -15.56 -0.97
C LYS A 30 11.52 -14.21 -1.64
N LEU A 31 10.59 -13.25 -1.58
CA LEU A 31 10.85 -11.92 -2.14
C LEU A 31 11.92 -11.17 -1.34
N ILE A 32 12.01 -11.40 -0.03
CA ILE A 32 13.08 -10.82 0.80
C ILE A 32 14.43 -11.40 0.40
N ASP A 33 14.51 -12.71 0.10
CA ASP A 33 15.73 -13.35 -0.39
C ASP A 33 16.18 -12.75 -1.73
N GLU A 34 15.25 -12.51 -2.66
CA GLU A 34 15.54 -11.86 -3.95
C GLU A 34 15.97 -10.39 -3.80
N LEU A 35 15.52 -9.71 -2.76
CA LEU A 35 15.92 -8.34 -2.44
C LEU A 35 17.21 -8.27 -1.63
N ALA A 36 17.74 -9.38 -1.13
CA ALA A 36 18.93 -9.41 -0.28
C ALA A 36 20.12 -8.65 -0.89
N PRO A 37 20.44 -8.74 -2.21
CA PRO A 37 21.55 -7.96 -2.78
C PRO A 37 21.38 -6.44 -2.65
N PHE A 38 20.13 -5.94 -2.64
CA PHE A 38 19.84 -4.52 -2.44
C PHE A 38 19.84 -4.14 -0.96
N ILE A 39 19.34 -5.02 -0.10
CA ILE A 39 19.28 -4.84 1.35
C ILE A 39 20.71 -4.86 1.92
N ASP A 40 21.51 -5.87 1.58
CA ASP A 40 22.87 -6.05 2.09
C ASP A 40 23.83 -4.96 1.59
N SER A 41 23.61 -4.47 0.36
CA SER A 41 24.39 -3.32 -0.16
C SER A 41 23.92 -1.96 0.38
N GLY A 42 22.93 -1.93 1.28
CA GLY A 42 22.41 -0.70 1.88
C GLY A 42 21.64 0.21 0.92
N LYS A 43 21.12 -0.34 -0.18
CA LYS A 43 20.32 0.43 -1.15
C LYS A 43 18.88 0.61 -0.68
N CYS A 44 18.31 -0.38 0.02
CA CYS A 44 16.98 -0.28 0.60
C CYS A 44 16.90 -0.89 1.99
N LYS A 45 16.01 -0.34 2.81
CA LYS A 45 15.56 -0.89 4.07
C LYS A 45 14.10 -1.22 3.94
N VAL A 46 13.74 -2.49 4.17
CA VAL A 46 12.38 -2.99 3.97
C VAL A 46 11.61 -2.93 5.29
N PHE A 47 10.33 -2.55 5.20
CA PHE A 47 9.37 -2.56 6.29
C PHE A 47 8.12 -3.30 5.81
N SER A 48 7.71 -4.35 6.49
CA SER A 48 6.51 -5.10 6.10
C SER A 48 5.48 -5.08 7.23
N VAL A 49 4.23 -4.79 6.87
CA VAL A 49 3.08 -4.62 7.77
C VAL A 49 2.04 -5.72 7.55
N ASN A 50 1.09 -5.87 8.48
CA ASN A 50 -0.03 -6.77 8.29
C ASN A 50 -1.03 -6.26 7.25
N SER A 51 -1.76 -7.20 6.63
CA SER A 51 -3.00 -6.91 5.91
C SER A 51 -4.14 -6.55 6.88
N ILE A 52 -5.07 -5.71 6.41
CA ILE A 52 -6.32 -5.38 7.09
C ILE A 52 -7.53 -6.10 6.46
N ASN A 53 -7.34 -6.77 5.33
CA ASN A 53 -8.45 -7.19 4.48
C ASN A 53 -9.41 -8.16 5.14
N THR A 54 -8.95 -9.03 6.05
CA THR A 54 -9.83 -9.95 6.81
C THR A 54 -10.75 -9.21 7.79
N GLU A 55 -10.39 -7.99 8.16
CA GLU A 55 -11.18 -7.09 9.02
C GLU A 55 -11.86 -5.97 8.23
N SER A 56 -11.80 -6.02 6.91
CA SER A 56 -12.34 -5.02 5.98
C SER A 56 -12.93 -5.72 4.75
N TRP A 57 -12.37 -5.48 3.55
CA TRP A 57 -12.94 -5.89 2.27
C TRP A 57 -13.25 -7.38 2.12
N LEU A 58 -12.47 -8.26 2.70
CA LEU A 58 -12.68 -9.72 2.67
C LEU A 58 -13.53 -10.26 3.81
N ASN A 59 -14.01 -9.41 4.73
CA ASN A 59 -14.92 -9.84 5.77
C ASN A 59 -16.34 -9.99 5.22
N LYS A 60 -16.75 -11.23 4.98
CA LYS A 60 -18.08 -11.55 4.42
C LYS A 60 -19.23 -11.33 5.40
N GLN A 61 -18.95 -11.13 6.68
CA GLN A 61 -19.97 -10.91 7.71
C GLN A 61 -20.14 -9.42 8.05
N MET A 62 -19.29 -8.56 7.51
CA MET A 62 -19.27 -7.13 7.79
C MET A 62 -20.01 -6.36 6.68
N GLU A 63 -20.84 -5.41 7.07
CA GLU A 63 -21.51 -4.50 6.15
C GLU A 63 -20.50 -3.63 5.39
N GLY A 64 -20.82 -3.28 4.15
CA GLY A 64 -19.95 -2.49 3.25
C GLY A 64 -19.49 -1.16 3.87
N SER A 65 -20.35 -0.47 4.61
CA SER A 65 -20.03 0.76 5.34
C SER A 65 -18.92 0.54 6.37
N HIS A 66 -19.01 -0.53 7.15
CA HIS A 66 -18.02 -0.85 8.17
C HIS A 66 -16.69 -1.31 7.55
N LYS A 67 -16.74 -2.03 6.41
CA LYS A 67 -15.53 -2.37 5.64
C LYS A 67 -14.76 -1.11 5.22
N ALA A 68 -15.47 -0.10 4.72
CA ALA A 68 -14.88 1.18 4.30
C ALA A 68 -14.29 1.97 5.48
N ILE A 69 -14.98 2.00 6.63
CA ILE A 69 -14.46 2.62 7.86
C ILE A 69 -13.15 1.92 8.31
N ARG A 70 -13.11 0.58 8.32
CA ARG A 70 -11.91 -0.16 8.71
C ARG A 70 -10.75 0.11 7.75
N GLN A 71 -11.03 0.20 6.45
CA GLN A 71 -10.01 0.60 5.46
C GLN A 71 -9.44 1.99 5.75
N ASN A 72 -10.29 2.96 6.05
CA ASN A 72 -9.84 4.31 6.37
C ASN A 72 -8.99 4.33 7.66
N GLN A 73 -9.37 3.55 8.67
CA GLN A 73 -8.55 3.40 9.89
C GLN A 73 -7.17 2.81 9.57
N PHE A 74 -7.09 1.87 8.64
CA PHE A 74 -5.80 1.34 8.18
C PHE A 74 -4.98 2.40 7.43
N ASN A 75 -5.59 3.18 6.56
CA ASN A 75 -4.90 4.27 5.88
C ASN A 75 -4.31 5.27 6.89
N GLU A 76 -5.10 5.67 7.89
CA GLU A 76 -4.65 6.58 8.96
C GLU A 76 -3.52 5.95 9.80
N TYR A 77 -3.61 4.65 10.11
CA TYR A 77 -2.52 3.93 10.80
C TYR A 77 -1.22 3.99 10.00
N ILE A 78 -1.28 3.77 8.68
CA ILE A 78 -0.07 3.88 7.84
C ILE A 78 0.49 5.30 7.88
N TYR A 79 -0.34 6.32 7.71
CA TYR A 79 0.13 7.71 7.65
C TYR A 79 0.63 8.23 9.00
N ASN A 80 -0.07 7.94 10.09
CA ASN A 80 0.15 8.57 11.38
C ASN A 80 1.06 7.75 12.33
N GLU A 81 1.26 6.45 12.04
CA GLU A 81 2.08 5.57 12.87
C GLU A 81 3.24 4.94 12.09
N VAL A 82 2.95 4.30 10.95
CA VAL A 82 3.97 3.56 10.18
C VAL A 82 4.95 4.51 9.50
N VAL A 83 4.48 5.55 8.84
CA VAL A 83 5.36 6.55 8.19
C VAL A 83 6.26 7.24 9.20
N PRO A 84 5.79 7.76 10.35
CA PRO A 84 6.67 8.28 11.39
C PRO A 84 7.64 7.25 11.95
N PHE A 85 7.22 6.00 12.15
CA PHE A 85 8.10 4.92 12.58
C PHE A 85 9.24 4.70 11.58
N ILE A 86 8.93 4.64 10.28
CA ILE A 86 9.94 4.52 9.21
C ILE A 86 10.91 5.69 9.25
N LYS A 87 10.41 6.92 9.34
CA LYS A 87 11.23 8.14 9.40
C LYS A 87 12.16 8.14 10.62
N ASN A 88 11.67 7.72 11.78
CA ASN A 88 12.49 7.58 13.00
C ASN A 88 13.54 6.46 12.89
N ALA A 89 13.22 5.37 12.20
CA ALA A 89 14.11 4.23 11.99
C ALA A 89 15.13 4.45 10.85
N THR A 90 14.99 5.54 10.10
CA THR A 90 15.86 5.94 8.99
C THR A 90 16.31 7.40 9.14
N SER A 91 15.74 8.30 8.37
CA SER A 91 15.83 9.75 8.56
C SER A 91 14.60 10.43 7.96
N TRP A 92 14.34 11.69 8.34
CA TRP A 92 13.21 12.46 7.81
C TRP A 92 13.30 12.72 6.29
N ASP A 93 14.51 12.71 5.74
CA ASP A 93 14.75 12.92 4.29
C ASP A 93 14.72 11.59 3.51
N THR A 94 14.67 10.44 4.19
CA THR A 94 14.63 9.14 3.52
C THR A 94 13.35 8.99 2.68
N PRO A 95 13.44 8.74 1.36
CA PRO A 95 12.25 8.53 0.56
C PRO A 95 11.58 7.21 0.92
N ILE A 96 10.25 7.21 0.94
CA ILE A 96 9.42 6.03 1.20
C ILE A 96 8.76 5.61 -0.11
N PHE A 97 9.04 4.39 -0.56
CA PHE A 97 8.30 3.72 -1.62
C PHE A 97 7.43 2.64 -1.02
N ILE A 98 6.25 2.44 -1.59
CA ILE A 98 5.32 1.41 -1.12
C ILE A 98 5.10 0.36 -2.20
N THR A 99 4.97 -0.91 -1.82
CA THR A 99 4.77 -2.00 -2.78
C THR A 99 3.84 -3.07 -2.25
N GLY A 100 3.22 -3.78 -3.17
CA GLY A 100 2.40 -4.94 -2.88
C GLY A 100 1.82 -5.58 -4.12
N ALA A 101 1.28 -6.79 -3.96
CA ALA A 101 0.58 -7.52 -5.00
C ALA A 101 -0.90 -7.68 -4.66
N SER A 102 -1.77 -7.81 -5.69
CA SER A 102 -3.22 -8.01 -5.50
C SER A 102 -3.83 -6.91 -4.63
N PHE A 103 -4.43 -7.22 -3.48
CA PHE A 103 -4.89 -6.23 -2.51
C PHE A 103 -3.76 -5.35 -1.97
N GLY A 104 -2.55 -5.89 -1.82
CA GLY A 104 -1.38 -5.10 -1.46
C GLY A 104 -1.06 -4.02 -2.50
N ALA A 105 -1.29 -4.29 -3.78
CA ALA A 105 -1.15 -3.30 -4.86
C ALA A 105 -2.23 -2.21 -4.78
N LEU A 106 -3.49 -2.58 -4.47
CA LEU A 106 -4.56 -1.62 -4.18
C LEU A 106 -4.15 -0.67 -3.06
N HIS A 107 -3.73 -1.22 -1.91
CA HIS A 107 -3.31 -0.41 -0.77
C HIS A 107 -2.12 0.49 -1.12
N SER A 108 -1.10 -0.06 -1.78
CA SER A 108 0.09 0.69 -2.17
C SER A 108 -0.26 1.86 -3.09
N MET A 109 -1.09 1.60 -4.09
CA MET A 109 -1.54 2.62 -5.03
C MET A 109 -2.37 3.68 -4.31
N ASN A 110 -3.40 3.27 -3.55
CA ASN A 110 -4.32 4.16 -2.89
C ASN A 110 -3.62 5.05 -1.84
N LEU A 111 -2.72 4.48 -1.05
CA LEU A 111 -1.94 5.21 -0.05
C LEU A 111 -1.02 6.25 -0.70
N PHE A 112 -0.32 5.91 -1.78
CA PHE A 112 0.50 6.87 -2.52
C PHE A 112 -0.34 7.98 -3.15
N LEU A 113 -1.41 7.63 -3.88
CA LEU A 113 -2.23 8.61 -4.60
C LEU A 113 -2.97 9.59 -3.68
N LYS A 114 -3.32 9.16 -2.47
CA LYS A 114 -3.98 10.02 -1.46
C LYS A 114 -2.99 10.90 -0.69
N ARG A 115 -1.78 10.44 -0.44
CA ARG A 115 -0.74 11.18 0.31
C ARG A 115 0.62 11.11 -0.38
N PRO A 116 0.72 11.69 -1.61
CA PRO A 116 1.99 11.75 -2.35
C PRO A 116 3.02 12.67 -1.69
N ASP A 117 2.61 13.44 -0.69
CA ASP A 117 3.48 14.23 0.18
C ASP A 117 4.24 13.38 1.21
N LEU A 118 3.69 12.23 1.61
CA LEU A 118 4.29 11.30 2.58
C LEU A 118 5.01 10.12 1.93
N ILE A 119 4.50 9.65 0.80
CA ILE A 119 4.97 8.47 0.07
C ILE A 119 5.48 8.92 -1.29
N ASN A 120 6.72 8.56 -1.63
CA ASN A 120 7.42 9.04 -2.81
C ASN A 120 7.14 8.24 -4.08
N GLY A 121 6.41 7.14 -3.98
CA GLY A 121 6.00 6.33 -5.12
C GLY A 121 5.47 4.96 -4.75
N ALA A 122 4.91 4.27 -5.73
CA ALA A 122 4.32 2.95 -5.56
C ALA A 122 4.78 1.97 -6.65
N ILE A 123 4.99 0.71 -6.25
CA ILE A 123 5.20 -0.44 -7.14
C ILE A 123 4.03 -1.38 -6.91
N ALA A 124 3.09 -1.41 -7.85
CA ALA A 124 1.83 -2.14 -7.72
C ALA A 124 1.81 -3.33 -8.70
N MET A 125 1.70 -4.54 -8.15
CA MET A 125 1.78 -5.78 -8.92
C MET A 125 0.42 -6.47 -8.98
N SER A 126 -0.12 -6.69 -10.18
CA SER A 126 -1.39 -7.42 -10.42
C SER A 126 -2.52 -6.98 -9.49
N GLY A 127 -2.75 -5.66 -9.41
CA GLY A 127 -3.65 -5.05 -8.43
C GLY A 127 -5.12 -5.14 -8.80
N VAL A 128 -5.95 -5.10 -7.77
CA VAL A 128 -7.39 -4.81 -7.85
C VAL A 128 -7.57 -3.33 -7.53
N TYR A 129 -8.30 -2.58 -8.35
CA TYR A 129 -8.43 -1.12 -8.15
C TYR A 129 -9.90 -0.65 -8.09
N ASP A 130 -10.84 -1.59 -8.17
CA ASP A 130 -12.27 -1.41 -7.97
C ASP A 130 -12.72 -2.23 -6.77
N LEU A 131 -13.35 -1.59 -5.80
CA LEU A 131 -13.82 -2.23 -4.58
C LEU A 131 -15.31 -2.57 -4.61
N THR A 132 -16.02 -2.26 -5.68
CA THR A 132 -17.48 -2.45 -5.75
C THR A 132 -17.90 -3.91 -5.57
N GLU A 133 -17.08 -4.86 -6.03
CA GLU A 133 -17.33 -6.31 -5.85
C GLU A 133 -17.22 -6.78 -4.39
N TYR A 134 -16.58 -5.97 -3.51
CA TYR A 134 -16.31 -6.33 -2.12
C TYR A 134 -17.24 -5.67 -1.12
N THR A 135 -18.20 -4.86 -1.60
CA THR A 135 -19.07 -4.03 -0.75
C THR A 135 -20.51 -4.54 -0.67
N ASP A 136 -20.83 -5.65 -1.34
CA ASP A 136 -22.17 -6.24 -1.37
C ASP A 136 -23.25 -5.23 -1.84
N GLY A 137 -22.89 -4.38 -2.81
CA GLY A 137 -23.75 -3.34 -3.38
C GLY A 137 -23.80 -2.03 -2.60
N TYR A 138 -23.10 -1.93 -1.47
CA TYR A 138 -22.93 -0.67 -0.77
C TYR A 138 -21.93 0.23 -1.49
N TYR A 139 -22.27 1.52 -1.61
CA TYR A 139 -21.40 2.51 -2.23
C TYR A 139 -21.61 3.89 -1.62
N ASP A 140 -20.54 4.46 -1.08
CA ASP A 140 -20.52 5.81 -0.53
C ASP A 140 -19.21 6.55 -0.89
N GLU A 141 -19.05 7.73 -0.34
CA GLU A 141 -17.85 8.53 -0.53
C GLU A 141 -16.56 7.81 -0.03
N GLN A 142 -16.66 7.00 1.02
CA GLN A 142 -15.51 6.26 1.54
C GLN A 142 -15.10 5.13 0.59
N VAL A 143 -16.05 4.40 0.00
CA VAL A 143 -15.77 3.40 -1.03
C VAL A 143 -15.19 4.07 -2.28
N TYR A 144 -15.79 5.20 -2.71
CA TYR A 144 -15.30 6.00 -3.83
C TYR A 144 -13.81 6.36 -3.66
N TYR A 145 -13.45 6.98 -2.54
CA TYR A 145 -12.05 7.39 -2.28
C TYR A 145 -11.11 6.23 -1.91
N ASN A 146 -11.58 5.01 -1.82
CA ASN A 146 -10.72 3.83 -1.69
C ASN A 146 -10.64 3.00 -2.99
N SER A 147 -11.37 3.39 -4.03
CA SER A 147 -11.32 2.79 -5.37
C SER A 147 -10.60 3.72 -6.36
N PRO A 148 -9.29 3.54 -6.59
CA PRO A 148 -8.50 4.46 -7.44
C PRO A 148 -9.08 4.71 -8.82
N ILE A 149 -9.69 3.72 -9.46
CA ILE A 149 -10.31 3.88 -10.78
C ILE A 149 -11.50 4.86 -10.78
N HIS A 150 -12.13 5.10 -9.63
CA HIS A 150 -13.27 6.00 -9.50
C HIS A 150 -12.84 7.44 -9.27
N TYR A 151 -11.89 7.69 -8.34
CA TYR A 151 -11.58 9.07 -7.96
C TYR A 151 -10.46 9.69 -8.80
N ILE A 152 -9.50 8.90 -9.32
CA ILE A 152 -8.37 9.45 -10.08
C ILE A 152 -8.81 10.19 -11.35
N PRO A 153 -9.77 9.69 -12.14
CA PRO A 153 -10.25 10.44 -13.32
C PRO A 153 -10.87 11.80 -12.99
N ASN A 154 -11.33 11.98 -11.76
CA ASN A 154 -11.98 13.21 -11.27
C ASN A 154 -11.07 14.08 -10.40
N LEU A 155 -9.81 13.69 -10.21
CA LEU A 155 -8.85 14.44 -9.42
C LEU A 155 -8.41 15.70 -10.15
N THR A 156 -8.80 16.87 -9.63
CA THR A 156 -8.52 18.18 -10.22
C THR A 156 -7.58 19.05 -9.36
N ASP A 157 -7.23 18.59 -8.17
CA ASP A 157 -6.30 19.32 -7.30
C ASP A 157 -4.91 19.36 -7.92
N HIS A 158 -4.50 20.55 -8.36
CA HIS A 158 -3.21 20.76 -9.03
C HIS A 158 -2.01 20.45 -8.13
N TYR A 159 -2.11 20.71 -6.83
CA TYR A 159 -1.03 20.43 -5.89
C TYR A 159 -0.82 18.92 -5.75
N VAL A 160 -1.90 18.17 -5.54
CA VAL A 160 -1.85 16.70 -5.43
C VAL A 160 -1.35 16.08 -6.74
N LEU A 161 -1.88 16.52 -7.89
CA LEU A 161 -1.44 16.05 -9.21
C LEU A 161 0.05 16.30 -9.44
N GLU A 162 0.57 17.45 -9.04
CA GLU A 162 1.99 17.77 -9.16
C GLU A 162 2.86 16.86 -8.27
N GLN A 163 2.43 16.58 -7.05
CA GLN A 163 3.12 15.64 -6.17
C GLN A 163 3.11 14.20 -6.74
N ILE A 164 1.98 13.75 -7.27
CA ILE A 164 1.88 12.44 -7.93
C ILE A 164 2.84 12.36 -9.12
N ARG A 165 2.93 13.40 -9.96
CA ARG A 165 3.83 13.45 -11.11
C ARG A 165 5.31 13.42 -10.74
N ARG A 166 5.69 13.96 -9.58
CA ARG A 166 7.06 13.87 -9.04
C ARG A 166 7.37 12.50 -8.48
N GLY A 167 6.36 11.76 -8.04
CA GLY A 167 6.50 10.41 -7.52
C GLY A 167 6.92 9.40 -8.59
N LYS A 168 7.32 8.22 -8.13
CA LYS A 168 7.65 7.09 -9.03
C LYS A 168 6.54 6.06 -8.97
N LEU A 169 5.92 5.79 -10.11
CA LEU A 169 4.83 4.84 -10.23
C LEU A 169 5.19 3.73 -11.21
N ILE A 170 5.16 2.49 -10.70
CA ILE A 170 5.36 1.28 -11.50
C ILE A 170 4.12 0.40 -11.31
N ILE A 171 3.46 0.06 -12.40
CA ILE A 171 2.36 -0.91 -12.43
C ILE A 171 2.82 -2.09 -13.25
N ALA A 172 2.85 -3.26 -12.65
CA ALA A 172 3.22 -4.51 -13.31
C ALA A 172 2.06 -5.50 -13.27
N THR A 173 1.87 -6.21 -14.36
CA THR A 173 0.91 -7.32 -14.45
C THR A 173 1.52 -8.49 -15.19
N GLY A 174 1.15 -9.71 -14.81
CA GLY A 174 1.55 -10.90 -15.52
C GLY A 174 0.84 -11.02 -16.87
N GLN A 175 1.46 -11.74 -17.81
CA GLN A 175 0.81 -12.19 -19.05
C GLN A 175 0.27 -13.60 -18.83
N GLY A 176 -1.03 -13.81 -19.03
CA GLY A 176 -1.69 -15.10 -18.85
C GLY A 176 -3.06 -14.97 -18.20
N SER A 177 -3.81 -16.07 -18.21
CA SER A 177 -5.06 -16.23 -17.44
C SER A 177 -4.76 -16.82 -16.05
N TYR A 178 -5.51 -16.40 -15.06
CA TYR A 178 -5.54 -17.01 -13.73
C TYR A 178 -6.32 -18.32 -13.80
#